data_47404cca278acfdf585ffb3e432ce4cf
#
_entry.id   47404cca278acfdf585ffb3e432ce4cf
#
_cell.length_a   1.000
_cell.length_b   1.000
_cell.length_c   1.000
_cell.angle_alpha   90.00
_cell.angle_beta   90.00
_cell.angle_gamma   90.00
#
_symmetry.space_group_name_H-M   'P 1'
#
loop_
_entity.id
_entity.type
_entity.pdbx_description
1 polymer ?
#
loop_
_entity_poly.entity_id
_entity_poly.type
_entity_poly.pdbx_seq_one_letter_code
_entity_poly.pdbx_strand_id
1 'polypeptide(L)'
;MDFALSPTAQALQEKLLAYMDDYVYPAEAVWEEQMAASGDPHFHAPIIEDLKREARAQGLWNLFLPHETQWTDGLSNVDYAPLCEILGRSPIASEALNCSAPDTGNMEILTMFGTDEQKERWLLPLLEGEIRSCYAMTEPAVASSDATNISCRIERDGDDYVINGRKWWISGAASERCKVAILMGKTDPNASRHTQQTMVLVPLDTPGVTIVRDLPVFGYNDVEGHCEILFEDVRVPVTNRLGEEGSGFALAQARLGPGRIHHCMRAIGVAERALEAMCRRVQTRVAFGKTLAEQGVIQEWIADSRIEIEQARLLTMKTAWLMDTVGNKGARIEISAIKVAVPDMAIKVVDRSIQAHGAAGLSADFPMAKMYSYVRMLRFADGPDEVHRMTIARRELRQYEDA
;
A
#
# COMPACT_ATOMS: atom_id res chain seq x y z
N MET A 1 -4.67 -20.16 17.99
CA MET A 1 -3.89 -19.29 17.09
C MET A 1 -2.46 -19.29 17.60
N ASP A 2 -1.54 -19.64 16.75
CA ASP A 2 -0.11 -19.54 17.03
C ASP A 2 0.43 -18.36 16.19
N PHE A 3 1.14 -17.45 16.82
CA PHE A 3 1.76 -16.29 16.19
C PHE A 3 3.30 -16.40 16.20
N ALA A 4 3.82 -17.57 16.54
CA ALA A 4 5.25 -17.83 16.48
C ALA A 4 5.70 -17.76 15.01
N LEU A 5 6.74 -16.98 14.76
CA LEU A 5 7.36 -16.91 13.44
C LEU A 5 8.07 -18.22 13.11
N SER A 6 8.08 -18.58 11.85
CA SER A 6 8.93 -19.65 11.37
C SER A 6 10.42 -19.34 11.62
N PRO A 7 11.30 -20.34 11.71
CA PRO A 7 12.74 -20.10 11.84
C PRO A 7 13.30 -19.22 10.71
N THR A 8 12.77 -19.36 9.50
CA THR A 8 13.14 -18.53 8.35
C THR A 8 12.75 -17.07 8.57
N ALA A 9 11.50 -16.81 9.02
CA ALA A 9 11.04 -15.45 9.29
C ALA A 9 11.78 -14.79 10.47
N GLN A 10 12.15 -15.56 11.51
CA GLN A 10 12.98 -15.07 12.61
C GLN A 10 14.37 -14.61 12.10
N ALA A 11 15.03 -15.43 11.29
CA ALA A 11 16.31 -15.09 10.70
C ALA A 11 16.21 -13.87 9.75
N LEU A 12 15.14 -13.76 8.97
CA LEU A 12 14.88 -12.59 8.12
C LEU A 12 14.62 -11.33 8.96
N GLN A 13 13.89 -11.45 10.08
CA GLN A 13 13.63 -10.33 10.97
C GLN A 13 14.92 -9.78 11.60
N GLU A 14 15.80 -10.64 12.08
CA GLU A 14 17.11 -10.23 12.61
C GLU A 14 17.94 -9.51 11.55
N LYS A 15 18.03 -10.05 10.34
CA LYS A 15 18.73 -9.41 9.22
C LYS A 15 18.09 -8.08 8.83
N LEU A 16 16.75 -8.02 8.80
CA LEU A 16 16.03 -6.80 8.43
C LEU A 16 16.25 -5.70 9.45
N LEU A 17 16.22 -6.00 10.74
CA LEU A 17 16.53 -5.03 11.81
C LEU A 17 17.94 -4.47 11.66
N ALA A 18 18.93 -5.33 11.45
CA ALA A 18 20.30 -4.89 11.19
C ALA A 18 20.40 -4.03 9.90
N TYR A 19 19.74 -4.45 8.83
CA TYR A 19 19.69 -3.68 7.57
C TYR A 19 19.04 -2.30 7.77
N MET A 20 17.98 -2.20 8.56
CA MET A 20 17.36 -0.92 8.89
C MET A 20 18.31 0.00 9.62
N ASP A 21 19.01 -0.51 10.64
CA ASP A 21 19.94 0.27 11.47
C ASP A 21 21.19 0.68 10.70
N ASP A 22 21.78 -0.23 9.94
CA ASP A 22 23.07 -0.02 9.28
C ASP A 22 22.96 0.75 7.96
N TYR A 23 21.84 0.60 7.23
CA TYR A 23 21.69 1.15 5.87
C TYR A 23 20.51 2.10 5.71
N VAL A 24 19.29 1.71 6.13
CA VAL A 24 18.08 2.47 5.79
C VAL A 24 17.97 3.76 6.59
N TYR A 25 18.09 3.72 7.91
CA TYR A 25 17.97 4.94 8.72
C TYR A 25 19.07 5.97 8.42
N PRO A 26 20.35 5.58 8.23
CA PRO A 26 21.36 6.53 7.78
C PRO A 26 21.11 7.12 6.39
N ALA A 27 20.50 6.35 5.49
CA ALA A 27 20.21 6.78 4.13
C ALA A 27 19.05 7.78 4.02
N GLU A 28 18.18 7.90 5.04
CA GLU A 28 17.04 8.82 4.99
C GLU A 28 17.48 10.28 4.79
N ALA A 29 18.52 10.73 5.47
CA ALA A 29 19.04 12.09 5.30
C ALA A 29 19.63 12.31 3.90
N VAL A 30 20.35 11.32 3.37
CA VAL A 30 20.92 11.37 1.99
C VAL A 30 19.79 11.40 0.96
N TRP A 31 18.74 10.62 1.17
CA TRP A 31 17.56 10.61 0.33
C TRP A 31 16.87 11.98 0.31
N GLU A 32 16.65 12.61 1.47
CA GLU A 32 16.05 13.94 1.56
C GLU A 32 16.90 14.99 0.84
N GLU A 33 18.23 14.96 0.98
CA GLU A 33 19.15 15.84 0.27
C GLU A 33 19.06 15.64 -1.25
N GLN A 34 19.05 14.41 -1.74
CA GLN A 34 18.95 14.11 -3.17
C GLN A 34 17.59 14.54 -3.74
N MET A 35 16.49 14.31 -3.01
CA MET A 35 15.15 14.77 -3.38
C MET A 35 15.10 16.30 -3.46
N ALA A 36 15.60 17.00 -2.46
CA ALA A 36 15.63 18.47 -2.44
C ALA A 36 16.48 19.05 -3.57
N ALA A 37 17.64 18.44 -3.86
CA ALA A 37 18.54 18.88 -4.93
C ALA A 37 17.94 18.68 -6.33
N SER A 38 17.10 17.67 -6.53
CA SER A 38 16.45 17.41 -7.83
C SER A 38 15.39 18.46 -8.18
N GLY A 39 14.71 19.01 -7.19
CA GLY A 39 13.53 19.87 -7.37
C GLY A 39 12.30 19.15 -7.93
N ASP A 40 12.39 17.84 -8.17
CA ASP A 40 11.29 16.99 -8.63
C ASP A 40 10.79 16.12 -7.47
N PRO A 41 9.52 16.25 -7.05
CA PRO A 41 8.96 15.45 -5.95
C PRO A 41 8.88 13.94 -6.27
N HIS A 42 8.98 13.56 -7.54
CA HIS A 42 8.90 12.17 -8.02
C HIS A 42 10.26 11.61 -8.45
N PHE A 43 11.32 12.33 -8.15
CA PHE A 43 12.68 11.92 -8.48
C PHE A 43 13.04 10.56 -7.86
N HIS A 44 13.62 9.68 -8.65
CA HIS A 44 14.18 8.44 -8.15
C HIS A 44 15.60 8.66 -7.62
N ALA A 45 15.71 8.84 -6.31
CA ALA A 45 16.99 9.17 -5.68
C ALA A 45 17.99 8.02 -5.81
N PRO A 46 19.23 8.25 -6.25
CA PRO A 46 20.26 7.22 -6.47
C PRO A 46 20.53 6.33 -5.24
N ILE A 47 20.43 6.88 -4.03
CA ILE A 47 20.61 6.11 -2.79
C ILE A 47 19.66 4.92 -2.69
N ILE A 48 18.48 4.98 -3.32
CA ILE A 48 17.53 3.86 -3.33
C ILE A 48 18.11 2.66 -4.08
N GLU A 49 18.82 2.88 -5.18
CA GLU A 49 19.46 1.77 -5.91
C GLU A 49 20.63 1.14 -5.14
N ASP A 50 21.34 1.93 -4.34
CA ASP A 50 22.37 1.40 -3.43
C ASP A 50 21.74 0.52 -2.35
N LEU A 51 20.64 0.96 -1.75
CA LEU A 51 19.88 0.16 -0.80
C LEU A 51 19.31 -1.12 -1.43
N LYS A 52 18.75 -1.06 -2.62
CA LYS A 52 18.24 -2.24 -3.36
C LYS A 52 19.34 -3.28 -3.59
N ARG A 53 20.54 -2.83 -3.97
CA ARG A 53 21.69 -3.71 -4.19
C ARG A 53 22.07 -4.46 -2.91
N GLU A 54 22.12 -3.75 -1.79
CA GLU A 54 22.44 -4.31 -0.49
C GLU A 54 21.32 -5.26 0.02
N ALA A 55 20.05 -4.87 -0.13
CA ALA A 55 18.92 -5.73 0.23
C ALA A 55 18.95 -7.07 -0.52
N ARG A 56 19.25 -7.04 -1.82
CA ARG A 56 19.43 -8.26 -2.64
C ARG A 56 20.59 -9.13 -2.14
N ALA A 57 21.74 -8.52 -1.85
CA ALA A 57 22.92 -9.23 -1.39
C ALA A 57 22.66 -9.95 -0.06
N GLN A 58 21.78 -9.40 0.79
CA GLN A 58 21.39 -9.98 2.08
C GLN A 58 20.19 -10.94 2.00
N GLY A 59 19.59 -11.12 0.82
CA GLY A 59 18.39 -11.95 0.64
C GLY A 59 17.10 -11.33 1.20
N LEU A 60 17.04 -9.99 1.28
CA LEU A 60 15.89 -9.20 1.75
C LEU A 60 15.09 -8.62 0.58
N TRP A 61 14.81 -9.41 -0.46
CA TRP A 61 14.18 -8.95 -1.69
C TRP A 61 12.86 -9.65 -1.96
N ASN A 62 11.81 -8.90 -2.37
CA ASN A 62 10.49 -9.45 -2.70
C ASN A 62 9.83 -10.27 -1.59
N LEU A 63 9.99 -9.90 -0.33
CA LEU A 63 9.51 -10.67 0.83
C LEU A 63 7.97 -10.77 0.92
N PHE A 64 7.23 -10.02 0.11
CA PHE A 64 5.77 -9.87 0.20
C PHE A 64 4.96 -11.01 -0.45
N LEU A 65 5.56 -11.83 -1.32
CA LEU A 65 4.83 -12.88 -2.04
C LEU A 65 4.44 -14.00 -1.07
N PRO A 66 3.13 -14.36 -0.98
CA PRO A 66 2.62 -15.21 0.09
C PRO A 66 2.84 -16.70 -0.14
N HIS A 67 3.29 -17.11 -1.34
CA HIS A 67 3.45 -18.50 -1.73
C HIS A 67 4.74 -18.71 -2.51
N GLU A 68 5.27 -19.93 -2.40
CA GLU A 68 6.35 -20.38 -3.27
C GLU A 68 5.94 -20.26 -4.74
N THR A 69 6.83 -19.70 -5.52
CA THR A 69 6.73 -19.59 -6.98
C THR A 69 8.09 -19.92 -7.58
N GLN A 70 8.20 -19.97 -8.90
CA GLN A 70 9.52 -20.14 -9.55
C GLN A 70 10.47 -18.93 -9.30
N TRP A 71 10.01 -17.85 -8.69
CA TRP A 71 10.79 -16.61 -8.46
C TRP A 71 11.07 -16.32 -6.99
N THR A 72 10.41 -17.02 -6.07
CA THR A 72 10.55 -16.80 -4.62
C THR A 72 10.09 -17.99 -3.82
N ASP A 73 10.72 -18.24 -2.68
CA ASP A 73 10.30 -19.26 -1.72
C ASP A 73 8.97 -18.88 -1.03
N GLY A 74 8.57 -17.61 -1.09
CA GLY A 74 7.35 -17.10 -0.46
C GLY A 74 7.44 -17.02 1.07
N LEU A 75 6.60 -16.19 1.66
CA LEU A 75 6.40 -16.13 3.11
C LEU A 75 4.91 -16.17 3.42
N SER A 76 4.51 -16.89 4.47
CA SER A 76 3.12 -16.79 4.96
C SER A 76 2.78 -15.35 5.36
N ASN A 77 1.51 -14.99 5.37
CA ASN A 77 1.11 -13.66 5.86
C ASN A 77 1.52 -13.44 7.33
N VAL A 78 1.48 -14.48 8.15
CA VAL A 78 1.94 -14.43 9.56
C VAL A 78 3.43 -14.12 9.62
N ASP A 79 4.25 -14.75 8.81
CA ASP A 79 5.70 -14.51 8.77
C ASP A 79 6.06 -13.15 8.18
N TYR A 80 5.34 -12.69 7.16
CA TYR A 80 5.58 -11.39 6.54
C TYR A 80 5.10 -10.20 7.38
N ALA A 81 4.06 -10.36 8.21
CA ALA A 81 3.45 -9.26 8.96
C ALA A 81 4.46 -8.44 9.79
N PRO A 82 5.30 -9.04 10.65
CA PRO A 82 6.27 -8.27 11.44
C PRO A 82 7.38 -7.67 10.59
N LEU A 83 7.76 -8.29 9.47
CA LEU A 83 8.75 -7.74 8.54
C LEU A 83 8.19 -6.50 7.85
N CYS A 84 6.96 -6.55 7.38
CA CYS A 84 6.27 -5.42 6.77
C CYS A 84 6.02 -4.27 7.75
N GLU A 85 5.78 -4.56 9.04
CA GLU A 85 5.72 -3.57 10.10
C GLU A 85 7.05 -2.82 10.24
N ILE A 86 8.18 -3.55 10.24
CA ILE A 86 9.53 -2.95 10.29
C ILE A 86 9.74 -2.02 9.10
N LEU A 87 9.36 -2.44 7.87
CA LEU A 87 9.43 -1.60 6.67
C LEU A 87 8.62 -0.31 6.81
N GLY A 88 7.46 -0.37 7.48
CA GLY A 88 6.61 0.80 7.73
C GLY A 88 7.26 1.89 8.58
N ARG A 89 8.36 1.60 9.28
CA ARG A 89 9.09 2.57 10.10
C ARG A 89 9.87 3.60 9.28
N SER A 90 10.13 3.33 8.00
CA SER A 90 10.89 4.24 7.11
C SER A 90 10.14 4.53 5.81
N PRO A 91 10.15 5.77 5.30
CA PRO A 91 9.50 6.12 4.04
C PRO A 91 10.15 5.46 2.82
N ILE A 92 11.42 5.01 2.93
CA ILE A 92 12.20 4.45 1.83
C ILE A 92 12.38 2.92 1.91
N ALA A 93 12.11 2.30 3.07
CA ALA A 93 12.43 0.89 3.28
C ALA A 93 11.64 -0.04 2.37
N SER A 94 10.34 0.20 2.17
CA SER A 94 9.52 -0.65 1.29
C SER A 94 10.03 -0.64 -0.15
N GLU A 95 10.46 0.51 -0.67
CA GLU A 95 11.04 0.61 -2.01
C GLU A 95 12.41 -0.09 -2.08
N ALA A 96 13.25 0.08 -1.06
CA ALA A 96 14.57 -0.55 -0.98
C ALA A 96 14.52 -2.08 -1.05
N LEU A 97 13.42 -2.71 -0.61
CA LEU A 97 13.24 -4.17 -0.63
C LEU A 97 12.28 -4.65 -1.73
N ASN A 98 11.88 -3.77 -2.64
CA ASN A 98 10.85 -4.03 -3.67
C ASN A 98 9.51 -4.53 -3.09
N CYS A 99 9.14 -3.99 -1.94
CA CYS A 99 7.91 -4.33 -1.21
C CYS A 99 6.91 -3.16 -1.17
N SER A 100 7.04 -2.18 -2.08
CA SER A 100 6.15 -1.02 -2.16
C SER A 100 4.82 -1.34 -2.82
N ALA A 101 3.75 -0.67 -2.37
CA ALA A 101 2.53 -0.54 -3.13
C ALA A 101 2.71 0.56 -4.21
N PRO A 102 2.01 0.47 -5.37
CA PRO A 102 1.03 -0.54 -5.75
C PRO A 102 1.62 -1.83 -6.33
N ASP A 103 2.94 -1.89 -6.55
CA ASP A 103 3.59 -2.96 -7.29
C ASP A 103 3.40 -4.34 -6.66
N THR A 104 3.47 -4.45 -5.32
CA THR A 104 3.25 -5.74 -4.64
C THR A 104 1.93 -6.37 -5.05
N GLY A 105 0.82 -5.63 -4.98
CA GLY A 105 -0.49 -6.14 -5.41
C GLY A 105 -0.59 -6.38 -6.92
N ASN A 106 0.13 -5.61 -7.73
CA ASN A 106 0.15 -5.78 -9.17
C ASN A 106 0.98 -7.02 -9.56
N MET A 107 2.12 -7.26 -8.89
CA MET A 107 2.91 -8.47 -9.08
C MET A 107 2.15 -9.72 -8.63
N GLU A 108 1.40 -9.66 -7.52
CA GLU A 108 0.57 -10.77 -7.06
C GLU A 108 -0.49 -11.17 -8.10
N ILE A 109 -1.26 -10.24 -8.65
CA ILE A 109 -2.27 -10.62 -9.65
C ILE A 109 -1.67 -11.02 -10.99
N LEU A 110 -0.52 -10.46 -11.40
CA LEU A 110 0.21 -10.94 -12.57
C LEU A 110 0.72 -12.37 -12.37
N THR A 111 1.20 -12.69 -11.18
CA THR A 111 1.61 -14.05 -10.82
C THR A 111 0.45 -15.04 -10.94
N MET A 112 -0.74 -14.67 -10.42
CA MET A 112 -1.91 -15.54 -10.39
C MET A 112 -2.63 -15.67 -11.74
N PHE A 113 -2.71 -14.59 -12.52
CA PHE A 113 -3.63 -14.49 -13.66
C PHE A 113 -2.96 -14.08 -14.98
N GLY A 114 -1.70 -13.68 -14.96
CA GLY A 114 -0.96 -13.33 -16.17
C GLY A 114 -0.65 -14.54 -17.03
N THR A 115 -0.69 -14.37 -18.37
CA THR A 115 -0.11 -15.36 -19.30
C THR A 115 1.40 -15.38 -19.18
N ASP A 116 2.05 -16.40 -19.73
CA ASP A 116 3.52 -16.49 -19.67
C ASP A 116 4.17 -15.28 -20.37
N GLU A 117 3.62 -14.82 -21.50
CA GLU A 117 4.10 -13.62 -22.20
C GLU A 117 3.91 -12.33 -21.36
N GLN A 118 2.78 -12.22 -20.64
CA GLN A 118 2.54 -11.10 -19.75
C GLN A 118 3.47 -11.12 -18.54
N LYS A 119 3.76 -12.31 -18.01
CA LYS A 119 4.73 -12.48 -16.91
C LYS A 119 6.15 -12.15 -17.35
N GLU A 120 6.57 -12.64 -18.51
CA GLU A 120 7.89 -12.32 -19.06
C GLU A 120 8.04 -10.81 -19.31
N ARG A 121 7.02 -10.18 -19.91
CA ARG A 121 7.09 -8.77 -20.29
C ARG A 121 6.99 -7.81 -19.12
N TRP A 122 6.16 -8.12 -18.10
CA TRP A 122 5.82 -7.18 -17.05
C TRP A 122 6.17 -7.65 -15.64
N LEU A 123 5.88 -8.93 -15.30
CA LEU A 123 6.14 -9.43 -13.95
C LEU A 123 7.63 -9.53 -13.66
N LEU A 124 8.43 -10.09 -14.57
CA LEU A 124 9.87 -10.26 -14.33
C LEU A 124 10.58 -8.91 -14.13
N PRO A 125 10.40 -7.87 -14.98
CA PRO A 125 11.02 -6.58 -14.73
C PRO A 125 10.51 -5.89 -13.44
N LEU A 126 9.27 -6.15 -12.99
CA LEU A 126 8.75 -5.67 -11.72
C LEU A 126 9.41 -6.40 -10.55
N LEU A 127 9.56 -7.74 -10.61
CA LEU A 127 10.26 -8.52 -9.59
C LEU A 127 11.74 -8.15 -9.50
N GLU A 128 12.36 -7.80 -10.64
CA GLU A 128 13.72 -7.26 -10.68
C GLU A 128 13.79 -5.79 -10.25
N GLY A 129 12.68 -5.14 -9.99
CA GLY A 129 12.63 -3.71 -9.61
C GLY A 129 13.18 -2.78 -10.69
N GLU A 130 13.24 -3.21 -11.94
CA GLU A 130 13.67 -2.41 -13.09
C GLU A 130 12.61 -1.39 -13.51
N ILE A 131 11.35 -1.78 -13.42
CA ILE A 131 10.19 -0.94 -13.72
C ILE A 131 9.26 -0.85 -12.51
N ARG A 132 8.31 0.09 -12.60
CA ARG A 132 7.19 0.23 -11.68
C ARG A 132 5.89 0.10 -12.46
N SER A 133 4.80 -0.06 -11.73
CA SER A 133 3.46 -0.18 -12.27
C SER A 133 2.46 0.68 -11.49
N CYS A 134 1.27 0.87 -12.06
CA CYS A 134 0.17 1.50 -11.34
C CYS A 134 -1.13 0.71 -11.51
N TYR A 135 -2.12 1.00 -10.64
CA TYR A 135 -3.43 0.35 -10.68
C TYR A 135 -4.52 1.39 -10.93
N ALA A 136 -5.02 1.43 -12.17
CA ALA A 136 -5.93 2.46 -12.66
C ALA A 136 -7.40 2.03 -12.54
N MET A 137 -7.98 2.19 -11.34
CA MET A 137 -9.36 1.81 -11.04
C MET A 137 -10.25 3.02 -10.77
N THR A 138 -9.88 3.88 -9.82
CA THR A 138 -10.69 4.99 -9.31
C THR A 138 -10.93 6.09 -10.35
N GLU A 139 -12.16 6.65 -10.40
CA GLU A 139 -12.58 7.66 -11.38
C GLU A 139 -13.13 8.91 -10.69
N PRO A 140 -12.88 10.13 -11.22
CA PRO A 140 -13.39 11.36 -10.62
C PRO A 140 -14.89 11.56 -10.77
N ALA A 141 -15.49 11.01 -11.83
CA ALA A 141 -16.89 11.26 -12.18
C ALA A 141 -17.90 10.37 -11.43
N VAL A 142 -17.42 9.29 -10.79
CA VAL A 142 -18.28 8.30 -10.11
C VAL A 142 -17.73 7.93 -8.74
N ALA A 143 -18.62 7.48 -7.83
CA ALA A 143 -18.20 6.93 -6.53
C ALA A 143 -17.57 5.54 -6.70
N SER A 144 -16.27 5.49 -6.97
CA SER A 144 -15.51 4.25 -7.26
C SER A 144 -15.32 3.34 -6.05
N SER A 145 -15.72 3.77 -4.84
CA SER A 145 -15.87 2.89 -3.67
C SER A 145 -16.89 1.77 -3.91
N ASP A 146 -17.87 2.00 -4.78
CA ASP A 146 -18.64 0.96 -5.45
C ASP A 146 -17.96 0.63 -6.79
N ALA A 147 -17.16 -0.41 -6.80
CA ALA A 147 -16.39 -0.83 -7.98
C ALA A 147 -17.27 -1.13 -9.21
N THR A 148 -18.56 -1.34 -9.02
CA THR A 148 -19.52 -1.57 -10.13
C THR A 148 -19.96 -0.27 -10.83
N ASN A 149 -19.68 0.91 -10.23
CA ASN A 149 -19.98 2.22 -10.82
C ASN A 149 -18.94 2.68 -11.86
N ILE A 150 -17.82 2.00 -12.01
CA ILE A 150 -16.78 2.38 -12.98
C ILE A 150 -17.41 2.63 -14.34
N SER A 151 -17.04 3.75 -14.95
CA SER A 151 -17.59 4.24 -16.23
C SER A 151 -16.60 4.22 -17.39
N CYS A 152 -15.29 4.07 -17.11
CA CYS A 152 -14.26 3.89 -18.13
C CYS A 152 -14.64 2.73 -19.06
N ARG A 153 -14.71 2.99 -20.37
CA ARG A 153 -15.12 2.01 -21.38
C ARG A 153 -13.93 1.28 -21.96
N ILE A 154 -14.12 -0.01 -22.22
CA ILE A 154 -13.21 -0.85 -22.97
C ILE A 154 -14.05 -1.50 -24.07
N GLU A 155 -13.91 -1.03 -25.30
CA GLU A 155 -14.69 -1.49 -26.46
C GLU A 155 -13.80 -2.35 -27.36
N ARG A 156 -14.28 -3.52 -27.76
CA ARG A 156 -13.53 -4.39 -28.68
C ARG A 156 -13.68 -3.89 -30.10
N ASP A 157 -12.56 -3.71 -30.81
CA ASP A 157 -12.49 -3.36 -32.22
C ASP A 157 -11.49 -4.29 -32.93
N GLY A 158 -12.01 -5.38 -33.47
CA GLY A 158 -11.21 -6.44 -34.07
C GLY A 158 -10.34 -7.17 -33.03
N ASP A 159 -9.03 -7.10 -33.20
CA ASP A 159 -8.03 -7.70 -32.32
C ASP A 159 -7.51 -6.71 -31.26
N ASP A 160 -8.08 -5.52 -31.18
CA ASP A 160 -7.74 -4.50 -30.21
C ASP A 160 -8.90 -4.21 -29.25
N TYR A 161 -8.54 -3.69 -28.08
CA TYR A 161 -9.42 -2.90 -27.22
C TYR A 161 -9.17 -1.42 -27.43
N VAL A 162 -10.26 -0.63 -27.50
CA VAL A 162 -10.25 0.83 -27.49
C VAL A 162 -10.74 1.30 -26.13
N ILE A 163 -9.90 2.05 -25.43
CA ILE A 163 -10.12 2.45 -24.03
C ILE A 163 -10.36 3.96 -23.97
N ASN A 164 -11.48 4.34 -23.34
CA ASN A 164 -11.85 5.72 -23.11
C ASN A 164 -12.31 5.94 -21.69
N GLY A 165 -11.68 6.88 -20.97
CA GLY A 165 -12.04 7.21 -19.60
C GLY A 165 -11.00 8.06 -18.89
N ARG A 166 -11.35 8.46 -17.68
CA ARG A 166 -10.47 9.26 -16.80
C ARG A 166 -10.34 8.59 -15.45
N LYS A 167 -9.12 8.39 -15.03
CA LYS A 167 -8.75 7.78 -13.74
C LYS A 167 -8.06 8.81 -12.87
N TRP A 168 -8.21 8.72 -11.55
CA TRP A 168 -7.50 9.59 -10.61
C TRP A 168 -7.11 8.83 -9.33
N TRP A 169 -6.28 9.46 -8.52
CA TRP A 169 -5.66 8.82 -7.34
C TRP A 169 -4.91 7.53 -7.71
N ILE A 170 -4.25 7.57 -8.85
CA ILE A 170 -3.49 6.42 -9.37
C ILE A 170 -2.06 6.52 -8.85
N SER A 171 -1.79 5.78 -7.76
CA SER A 171 -0.47 5.75 -7.14
C SER A 171 0.56 5.07 -8.05
N GLY A 172 1.76 5.61 -8.07
CA GLY A 172 2.89 5.09 -8.85
C GLY A 172 3.03 5.71 -10.23
N ALA A 173 2.00 6.34 -10.77
CA ALA A 173 1.99 6.78 -12.17
C ALA A 173 2.86 8.02 -12.44
N ALA A 174 3.29 8.78 -11.43
CA ALA A 174 4.20 9.92 -11.62
C ALA A 174 5.66 9.49 -11.83
N SER A 175 6.01 8.28 -11.43
CA SER A 175 7.38 7.79 -11.57
C SER A 175 7.73 7.55 -13.04
N GLU A 176 8.87 8.04 -13.49
CA GLU A 176 9.42 7.73 -14.82
C GLU A 176 9.64 6.24 -15.06
N ARG A 177 9.79 5.47 -13.98
CA ARG A 177 9.95 4.02 -14.00
C ARG A 177 8.61 3.28 -14.14
N CYS A 178 7.46 3.95 -13.98
CA CYS A 178 6.16 3.35 -14.20
C CYS A 178 5.93 3.11 -15.69
N LYS A 179 5.87 1.84 -16.10
CA LYS A 179 5.76 1.45 -17.51
C LYS A 179 4.42 0.86 -17.88
N VAL A 180 3.64 0.38 -16.91
CA VAL A 180 2.38 -0.28 -17.16
C VAL A 180 1.31 0.08 -16.14
N ALA A 181 0.10 0.36 -16.62
CA ALA A 181 -1.09 0.46 -15.80
C ALA A 181 -1.92 -0.84 -15.90
N ILE A 182 -2.34 -1.38 -14.75
CA ILE A 182 -3.42 -2.36 -14.72
C ILE A 182 -4.72 -1.57 -14.65
N LEU A 183 -5.39 -1.43 -15.79
CA LEU A 183 -6.60 -0.62 -15.91
C LEU A 183 -7.85 -1.49 -15.75
N MET A 184 -8.78 -1.06 -14.91
CA MET A 184 -10.11 -1.66 -14.81
C MET A 184 -11.12 -0.77 -15.50
N GLY A 185 -11.83 -1.32 -16.48
CA GLY A 185 -12.90 -0.64 -17.22
C GLY A 185 -14.07 -1.57 -17.51
N LYS A 186 -15.13 -1.03 -18.09
CA LYS A 186 -16.37 -1.73 -18.40
C LYS A 186 -16.36 -2.20 -19.85
N THR A 187 -16.44 -3.53 -20.07
CA THR A 187 -16.50 -4.16 -21.39
C THR A 187 -17.93 -4.45 -21.83
N ASP A 188 -18.78 -4.93 -20.92
CA ASP A 188 -20.19 -5.20 -21.21
C ASP A 188 -21.10 -4.56 -20.15
N PRO A 189 -21.69 -3.39 -20.44
CA PRO A 189 -22.60 -2.72 -19.52
C PRO A 189 -23.92 -3.47 -19.31
N ASN A 190 -24.28 -4.44 -20.17
CA ASN A 190 -25.51 -5.21 -20.09
C ASN A 190 -25.34 -6.53 -19.34
N ALA A 191 -24.11 -6.94 -19.06
CA ALA A 191 -23.81 -8.13 -18.25
C ALA A 191 -24.29 -7.96 -16.81
N SER A 192 -24.26 -9.04 -16.03
CA SER A 192 -24.56 -8.98 -14.59
C SER A 192 -23.61 -8.04 -13.88
N ARG A 193 -24.06 -7.39 -12.79
CA ARG A 193 -23.36 -6.30 -12.10
C ARG A 193 -21.87 -6.56 -11.82
N HIS A 194 -21.50 -7.79 -11.52
CA HIS A 194 -20.12 -8.17 -11.15
C HIS A 194 -19.31 -8.78 -12.30
N THR A 195 -19.89 -8.83 -13.52
CA THR A 195 -19.23 -9.35 -14.72
C THR A 195 -19.17 -8.31 -15.85
N GLN A 196 -19.39 -7.04 -15.54
CA GLN A 196 -19.31 -5.94 -16.50
C GLN A 196 -17.88 -5.47 -16.75
N GLN A 197 -16.97 -5.70 -15.81
CA GLN A 197 -15.64 -5.10 -15.80
C GLN A 197 -14.58 -6.10 -16.23
N THR A 198 -13.58 -5.59 -16.94
CA THR A 198 -12.39 -6.31 -17.39
C THR A 198 -11.14 -5.54 -16.94
N MET A 199 -10.05 -6.25 -16.69
CA MET A 199 -8.73 -5.66 -16.47
C MET A 199 -7.88 -5.80 -17.72
N VAL A 200 -7.15 -4.73 -18.05
CA VAL A 200 -6.28 -4.67 -19.23
C VAL A 200 -4.94 -4.04 -18.83
N LEU A 201 -3.85 -4.63 -19.31
CA LEU A 201 -2.49 -4.09 -19.16
C LEU A 201 -2.28 -3.01 -20.24
N VAL A 202 -2.10 -1.77 -19.80
CA VAL A 202 -1.92 -0.61 -20.69
C VAL A 202 -0.52 -0.06 -20.47
N PRO A 203 0.40 -0.17 -21.47
CA PRO A 203 1.68 0.52 -21.42
C PRO A 203 1.44 2.04 -21.33
N LEU A 204 2.14 2.74 -20.45
CA LEU A 204 1.89 4.18 -20.24
C LEU A 204 2.38 5.07 -21.38
N ASP A 205 3.21 4.53 -22.28
CA ASP A 205 3.66 5.19 -23.51
C ASP A 205 2.72 4.97 -24.71
N THR A 206 1.58 4.27 -24.51
CA THR A 206 0.58 4.07 -25.57
C THR A 206 -0.05 5.40 -25.98
N PRO A 207 -0.16 5.71 -27.29
CA PRO A 207 -0.84 6.91 -27.76
C PRO A 207 -2.24 7.06 -27.17
N GLY A 208 -2.58 8.27 -26.70
CA GLY A 208 -3.86 8.56 -26.04
C GLY A 208 -3.81 8.44 -24.51
N VAL A 209 -2.73 7.93 -23.92
CA VAL A 209 -2.51 7.96 -22.47
C VAL A 209 -1.86 9.30 -22.09
N THR A 210 -2.49 10.06 -21.19
CA THR A 210 -1.97 11.34 -20.71
C THR A 210 -2.02 11.39 -19.19
N ILE A 211 -0.87 11.58 -18.54
CA ILE A 211 -0.82 11.92 -17.12
C ILE A 211 -1.14 13.40 -16.99
N VAL A 212 -2.30 13.73 -16.42
CA VAL A 212 -2.84 15.10 -16.39
C VAL A 212 -2.18 15.93 -15.29
N ARG A 213 -2.05 15.35 -14.10
CA ARG A 213 -1.45 15.98 -12.90
C ARG A 213 -1.21 14.97 -11.80
N ASP A 214 -0.38 15.34 -10.84
CA ASP A 214 -0.33 14.72 -9.52
C ASP A 214 -1.33 15.36 -8.55
N LEU A 215 -1.73 14.60 -7.54
CA LEU A 215 -2.72 14.98 -6.51
C LEU A 215 -2.06 14.87 -5.13
N PRO A 216 -1.49 15.94 -4.58
CA PRO A 216 -0.84 15.90 -3.28
C PRO A 216 -1.84 15.67 -2.14
N VAL A 217 -1.45 14.91 -1.13
CA VAL A 217 -2.23 14.68 0.08
C VAL A 217 -1.91 15.76 1.11
N PHE A 218 -2.85 16.64 1.43
CA PHE A 218 -2.64 17.82 2.29
C PHE A 218 -1.48 18.73 1.86
N GLY A 219 -1.18 18.77 0.56
CA GLY A 219 -0.05 19.51 0.02
C GLY A 219 1.29 18.76 0.07
N TYR A 220 1.35 17.55 0.61
CA TYR A 220 2.52 16.69 0.54
C TYR A 220 2.45 15.79 -0.69
N ASN A 221 3.49 15.87 -1.53
CA ASN A 221 3.65 14.92 -2.63
C ASN A 221 4.22 13.61 -2.07
N ASP A 222 3.67 12.51 -2.55
CA ASP A 222 4.29 11.19 -2.42
C ASP A 222 5.29 11.01 -3.56
N VAL A 223 6.42 10.38 -3.30
CA VAL A 223 7.44 10.12 -4.34
C VAL A 223 6.85 9.34 -5.52
N GLU A 224 5.92 8.45 -5.24
CA GLU A 224 5.25 7.65 -6.27
C GLU A 224 4.15 8.43 -7.01
N GLY A 225 3.68 9.55 -6.44
CA GLY A 225 2.59 10.37 -6.93
C GLY A 225 1.23 9.67 -6.94
N HIS A 226 0.16 10.47 -6.91
CA HIS A 226 -1.23 10.00 -7.05
C HIS A 226 -1.86 10.69 -8.24
N CYS A 227 -1.68 10.13 -9.43
CA CYS A 227 -1.97 10.84 -10.67
C CYS A 227 -3.44 10.78 -11.08
N GLU A 228 -3.84 11.83 -11.80
CA GLU A 228 -4.99 11.83 -12.68
C GLU A 228 -4.51 11.46 -14.09
N ILE A 229 -5.12 10.44 -14.70
CA ILE A 229 -4.74 9.91 -16.02
C ILE A 229 -5.97 9.93 -16.94
N LEU A 230 -5.78 10.46 -18.13
CA LEU A 230 -6.77 10.46 -19.21
C LEU A 230 -6.41 9.39 -20.24
N PHE A 231 -7.40 8.62 -20.68
CA PHE A 231 -7.31 7.64 -21.73
C PHE A 231 -8.28 8.08 -22.85
N GLU A 232 -7.74 8.44 -24.02
CA GLU A 232 -8.51 8.90 -25.19
C GLU A 232 -8.16 8.02 -26.39
N ASP A 233 -9.12 7.20 -26.80
CA ASP A 233 -8.99 6.25 -27.91
C ASP A 233 -7.73 5.37 -27.82
N VAL A 234 -7.34 5.01 -26.59
CA VAL A 234 -6.15 4.20 -26.32
C VAL A 234 -6.36 2.79 -26.86
N ARG A 235 -5.51 2.38 -27.81
CA ARG A 235 -5.58 1.07 -28.44
C ARG A 235 -4.52 0.13 -27.89
N VAL A 236 -4.97 -1.04 -27.45
CA VAL A 236 -4.08 -2.13 -27.01
C VAL A 236 -4.61 -3.47 -27.52
N PRO A 237 -3.74 -4.43 -27.84
CA PRO A 237 -4.17 -5.76 -28.27
C PRO A 237 -5.07 -6.45 -27.25
N VAL A 238 -6.03 -7.25 -27.69
CA VAL A 238 -6.89 -8.04 -26.78
C VAL A 238 -6.10 -9.01 -25.91
N THR A 239 -4.90 -9.38 -26.32
CA THR A 239 -3.95 -10.19 -25.54
C THR A 239 -3.41 -9.47 -24.31
N ASN A 240 -3.58 -8.15 -24.20
CA ASN A 240 -3.25 -7.38 -22.98
C ASN A 240 -4.32 -7.55 -21.88
N ARG A 241 -5.41 -8.27 -22.13
CA ARG A 241 -6.41 -8.61 -21.11
C ARG A 241 -5.77 -9.48 -20.02
N LEU A 242 -5.96 -9.10 -18.78
CA LEU A 242 -5.57 -9.89 -17.62
C LEU A 242 -6.75 -10.78 -17.18
N GLY A 243 -6.56 -12.07 -17.18
CA GLY A 243 -7.63 -13.04 -16.91
C GLY A 243 -8.71 -13.06 -18.01
N GLU A 244 -9.94 -13.41 -17.65
CA GLU A 244 -11.05 -13.49 -18.59
C GLU A 244 -11.83 -12.16 -18.71
N GLU A 245 -12.47 -11.93 -19.87
CA GLU A 245 -13.37 -10.80 -20.04
C GLU A 245 -14.55 -10.89 -19.06
N GLY A 246 -14.88 -9.77 -18.42
CA GLY A 246 -15.90 -9.75 -17.35
C GLY A 246 -15.40 -10.19 -15.97
N SER A 247 -14.14 -10.63 -15.83
CA SER A 247 -13.57 -11.06 -14.54
C SER A 247 -12.98 -9.91 -13.69
N GLY A 248 -12.96 -8.68 -14.20
CA GLY A 248 -12.27 -7.56 -13.58
C GLY A 248 -12.65 -7.28 -12.12
N PHE A 249 -13.93 -7.45 -11.76
CA PHE A 249 -14.35 -7.31 -10.36
C PHE A 249 -13.75 -8.39 -9.44
N ALA A 250 -13.72 -9.65 -9.89
CA ALA A 250 -13.14 -10.75 -9.13
C ALA A 250 -11.63 -10.59 -8.95
N LEU A 251 -10.93 -10.19 -10.01
CA LEU A 251 -9.50 -9.87 -10.00
C LEU A 251 -9.19 -8.71 -9.05
N ALA A 252 -10.02 -7.64 -9.04
CA ALA A 252 -9.88 -6.54 -8.10
C ALA A 252 -9.96 -7.03 -6.64
N GLN A 253 -10.88 -7.94 -6.31
CA GLN A 253 -10.98 -8.48 -4.95
C GLN A 253 -9.79 -9.37 -4.59
N ALA A 254 -9.23 -10.13 -5.54
CA ALA A 254 -8.04 -10.94 -5.33
C ALA A 254 -6.81 -10.06 -5.02
N ARG A 255 -6.62 -8.95 -5.76
CA ARG A 255 -5.54 -8.00 -5.55
C ARG A 255 -5.65 -7.23 -4.23
N LEU A 256 -6.85 -6.73 -3.93
CA LEU A 256 -7.08 -5.83 -2.79
C LEU A 256 -7.04 -6.57 -1.43
N GLY A 257 -7.23 -7.87 -1.39
CA GLY A 257 -7.15 -8.67 -0.16
C GLY A 257 -5.78 -8.55 0.52
N PRO A 258 -4.70 -9.01 -0.12
CA PRO A 258 -3.33 -8.87 0.36
C PRO A 258 -2.89 -7.41 0.52
N GLY A 259 -3.22 -6.53 -0.44
CA GLY A 259 -2.87 -5.12 -0.35
C GLY A 259 -3.37 -4.45 0.93
N ARG A 260 -4.57 -4.79 1.38
CA ARG A 260 -5.17 -4.23 2.60
C ARG A 260 -4.39 -4.58 3.86
N ILE A 261 -3.95 -5.84 4.00
CA ILE A 261 -3.20 -6.24 5.19
C ILE A 261 -1.80 -5.63 5.19
N HIS A 262 -1.12 -5.53 4.02
CA HIS A 262 0.19 -4.90 3.92
C HIS A 262 0.13 -3.40 4.30
N HIS A 263 -0.92 -2.67 3.91
CA HIS A 263 -1.12 -1.29 4.38
C HIS A 263 -1.28 -1.20 5.89
N CYS A 264 -2.02 -2.13 6.51
CA CYS A 264 -2.18 -2.18 7.96
C CYS A 264 -0.85 -2.48 8.67
N MET A 265 -0.10 -3.46 8.18
CA MET A 265 1.23 -3.79 8.73
C MET A 265 2.15 -2.57 8.72
N ARG A 266 2.30 -1.89 7.58
CA ARG A 266 3.11 -0.68 7.48
C ARG A 266 2.61 0.45 8.36
N ALA A 267 1.31 0.66 8.48
CA ALA A 267 0.74 1.70 9.35
C ALA A 267 1.05 1.49 10.83
N ILE A 268 1.17 0.23 11.29
CA ILE A 268 1.64 -0.09 12.64
C ILE A 268 3.09 0.37 12.81
N GLY A 269 3.96 0.11 11.83
CA GLY A 269 5.36 0.58 11.83
C GLY A 269 5.48 2.11 11.87
N VAL A 270 4.63 2.84 11.13
CA VAL A 270 4.55 4.31 11.22
C VAL A 270 4.16 4.76 12.63
N ALA A 271 3.15 4.11 13.24
CA ALA A 271 2.71 4.43 14.60
C ALA A 271 3.81 4.15 15.64
N GLU A 272 4.55 3.05 15.52
CA GLU A 272 5.72 2.75 16.37
C GLU A 272 6.78 3.85 16.29
N ARG A 273 7.13 4.28 15.09
CA ARG A 273 8.11 5.35 14.91
C ARG A 273 7.62 6.69 15.47
N ALA A 274 6.32 6.99 15.31
CA ALA A 274 5.73 8.21 15.87
C ALA A 274 5.71 8.17 17.41
N LEU A 275 5.41 7.04 18.03
CA LEU A 275 5.47 6.84 19.48
C LEU A 275 6.89 6.98 19.99
N GLU A 276 7.87 6.38 19.31
CA GLU A 276 9.28 6.52 19.64
C GLU A 276 9.75 7.98 19.60
N ALA A 277 9.40 8.72 18.52
CA ALA A 277 9.71 10.13 18.39
C ALA A 277 9.08 10.96 19.54
N MET A 278 7.82 10.68 19.89
CA MET A 278 7.15 11.30 21.04
C MET A 278 7.92 11.02 22.34
N CYS A 279 8.26 9.76 22.63
CA CYS A 279 8.96 9.38 23.84
C CYS A 279 10.34 10.07 23.96
N ARG A 280 11.11 10.14 22.86
CA ARG A 280 12.41 10.84 22.84
C ARG A 280 12.24 12.33 23.09
N ARG A 281 11.23 12.97 22.46
CA ARG A 281 10.95 14.40 22.59
C ARG A 281 10.61 14.79 24.03
N VAL A 282 9.68 14.07 24.66
CA VAL A 282 9.14 14.45 25.97
C VAL A 282 10.14 14.29 27.12
N GLN A 283 11.16 13.43 26.96
CA GLN A 283 12.23 13.26 27.96
C GLN A 283 13.18 14.46 28.04
N THR A 284 13.35 15.20 26.95
CA THR A 284 14.30 16.31 26.86
C THR A 284 13.63 17.68 26.91
N ARG A 285 12.32 17.77 26.58
CA ARG A 285 11.61 19.04 26.55
C ARG A 285 11.08 19.43 27.90
N VAL A 286 11.51 20.58 28.41
CA VAL A 286 11.08 21.12 29.71
C VAL A 286 10.03 22.22 29.52
N ALA A 287 8.94 22.13 30.28
CA ALA A 287 7.91 23.15 30.38
C ALA A 287 7.41 23.23 31.83
N PHE A 288 7.17 24.43 32.33
CA PHE A 288 6.71 24.66 33.71
C PHE A 288 7.59 24.00 34.77
N GLY A 289 8.91 24.04 34.55
CA GLY A 289 9.95 23.58 35.52
C GLY A 289 10.18 22.07 35.58
N LYS A 290 9.53 21.27 34.73
CA LYS A 290 9.74 19.82 34.64
C LYS A 290 9.69 19.32 33.21
N THR A 291 10.17 18.09 32.97
CA THR A 291 10.10 17.50 31.62
C THR A 291 8.65 17.23 31.23
N LEU A 292 8.37 17.21 29.91
CA LEU A 292 7.05 16.81 29.43
C LEU A 292 6.70 15.38 29.85
N ALA A 293 7.67 14.49 29.98
CA ALA A 293 7.50 13.12 30.44
C ALA A 293 6.88 13.01 31.87
N GLU A 294 7.04 14.06 32.70
CA GLU A 294 6.46 14.13 34.04
C GLU A 294 5.04 14.71 34.07
N GLN A 295 4.47 15.08 32.92
CA GLN A 295 3.09 15.54 32.78
C GLN A 295 2.14 14.37 32.65
N GLY A 296 1.08 14.30 33.47
CA GLY A 296 0.15 13.17 33.51
C GLY A 296 -0.52 12.92 32.15
N VAL A 297 -0.90 13.96 31.42
CA VAL A 297 -1.53 13.84 30.08
C VAL A 297 -0.55 13.21 29.07
N ILE A 298 0.74 13.48 29.16
CA ILE A 298 1.76 12.86 28.27
C ILE A 298 1.92 11.38 28.59
N GLN A 299 1.92 11.03 29.89
CA GLN A 299 1.98 9.63 30.31
C GLN A 299 0.76 8.85 29.83
N GLU A 300 -0.45 9.45 29.90
CA GLU A 300 -1.68 8.89 29.34
C GLU A 300 -1.54 8.67 27.83
N TRP A 301 -1.09 9.66 27.06
CA TRP A 301 -0.90 9.52 25.61
C TRP A 301 0.07 8.42 25.21
N ILE A 302 1.17 8.27 25.96
CA ILE A 302 2.15 7.20 25.72
C ILE A 302 1.53 5.84 26.02
N ALA A 303 0.83 5.69 27.16
CA ALA A 303 0.18 4.45 27.56
C ALA A 303 -0.92 4.03 26.58
N ASP A 304 -1.81 4.96 26.23
CA ASP A 304 -2.87 4.70 25.26
C ASP A 304 -2.34 4.34 23.88
N SER A 305 -1.28 5.05 23.42
CA SER A 305 -0.66 4.74 22.14
C SER A 305 -0.08 3.32 22.12
N ARG A 306 0.59 2.89 23.19
CA ARG A 306 1.10 1.53 23.32
C ARG A 306 -0.03 0.50 23.30
N ILE A 307 -1.09 0.72 24.07
CA ILE A 307 -2.24 -0.17 24.15
C ILE A 307 -2.92 -0.29 22.77
N GLU A 308 -3.20 0.83 22.12
CA GLU A 308 -3.86 0.87 20.82
C GLU A 308 -3.02 0.20 19.71
N ILE A 309 -1.69 0.39 19.73
CA ILE A 309 -0.77 -0.29 18.79
C ILE A 309 -0.81 -1.80 19.00
N GLU A 310 -0.74 -2.30 20.24
CA GLU A 310 -0.77 -3.74 20.52
C GLU A 310 -2.12 -4.37 20.11
N GLN A 311 -3.24 -3.69 20.37
CA GLN A 311 -4.56 -4.14 19.91
C GLN A 311 -4.62 -4.25 18.36
N ALA A 312 -4.11 -3.24 17.67
CA ALA A 312 -4.07 -3.21 16.20
C ALA A 312 -3.16 -4.31 15.63
N ARG A 313 -1.98 -4.52 16.25
CA ARG A 313 -1.03 -5.58 15.87
C ARG A 313 -1.65 -6.96 16.04
N LEU A 314 -2.24 -7.26 17.20
CA LEU A 314 -2.88 -8.54 17.47
C LEU A 314 -4.04 -8.81 16.50
N LEU A 315 -4.86 -7.81 16.18
CA LEU A 315 -5.94 -7.95 15.20
C LEU A 315 -5.37 -8.23 13.80
N THR A 316 -4.27 -7.57 13.43
CA THR A 316 -3.59 -7.77 12.15
C THR A 316 -2.96 -9.16 12.07
N MET A 317 -2.31 -9.63 13.13
CA MET A 317 -1.74 -10.98 13.20
C MET A 317 -2.84 -12.06 13.13
N LYS A 318 -3.97 -11.86 13.82
CA LYS A 318 -5.14 -12.75 13.68
C LYS A 318 -5.61 -12.80 12.23
N THR A 319 -5.67 -11.65 11.56
CA THR A 319 -6.11 -11.57 10.17
C THR A 319 -5.13 -12.30 9.25
N ALA A 320 -3.83 -12.11 9.43
CA ALA A 320 -2.77 -12.81 8.70
C ALA A 320 -2.91 -14.33 8.86
N TRP A 321 -3.06 -14.81 10.09
CA TRP A 321 -3.27 -16.22 10.37
C TRP A 321 -4.52 -16.80 9.70
N LEU A 322 -5.63 -16.05 9.69
CA LEU A 322 -6.85 -16.48 9.00
C LEU A 322 -6.66 -16.49 7.48
N MET A 323 -5.96 -15.52 6.91
CA MET A 323 -5.64 -15.52 5.47
C MET A 323 -4.84 -16.76 5.07
N ASP A 324 -3.89 -17.18 5.90
CA ASP A 324 -3.08 -18.38 5.66
C ASP A 324 -3.86 -19.68 5.86
N THR A 325 -4.86 -19.72 6.76
CA THR A 325 -5.57 -20.97 7.13
C THR A 325 -6.90 -21.16 6.40
N VAL A 326 -7.67 -20.09 6.16
CA VAL A 326 -9.00 -20.16 5.52
C VAL A 326 -9.13 -19.30 4.27
N GLY A 327 -8.03 -18.65 3.86
CA GLY A 327 -7.93 -17.80 2.68
C GLY A 327 -8.65 -16.45 2.81
N ASN A 328 -8.44 -15.57 1.84
CA ASN A 328 -8.99 -14.20 1.83
C ASN A 328 -10.54 -14.16 1.95
N LYS A 329 -11.22 -15.13 1.34
CA LYS A 329 -12.68 -15.21 1.40
C LYS A 329 -13.18 -15.52 2.81
N GLY A 330 -12.48 -16.42 3.54
CA GLY A 330 -12.78 -16.77 4.92
C GLY A 330 -12.46 -15.64 5.89
N ALA A 331 -11.34 -14.93 5.68
CA ALA A 331 -10.86 -13.84 6.53
C ALA A 331 -11.49 -12.46 6.22
N ARG A 332 -12.54 -12.39 5.38
CA ARG A 332 -13.08 -11.13 4.85
C ARG A 332 -13.57 -10.15 5.92
N ILE A 333 -14.08 -10.62 7.05
CA ILE A 333 -14.51 -9.76 8.15
C ILE A 333 -13.30 -9.11 8.79
N GLU A 334 -12.30 -9.91 9.12
CA GLU A 334 -11.07 -9.46 9.77
C GLU A 334 -10.26 -8.52 8.87
N ILE A 335 -10.15 -8.81 7.57
CA ILE A 335 -9.54 -7.90 6.58
C ILE A 335 -10.27 -6.54 6.58
N SER A 336 -11.59 -6.53 6.68
CA SER A 336 -12.36 -5.29 6.79
C SER A 336 -12.14 -4.60 8.13
N ALA A 337 -12.04 -5.35 9.22
CA ALA A 337 -11.86 -4.81 10.57
C ALA A 337 -10.50 -4.11 10.74
N ILE A 338 -9.41 -4.73 10.28
CA ILE A 338 -8.08 -4.10 10.34
C ILE A 338 -8.01 -2.83 9.50
N LYS A 339 -8.67 -2.79 8.33
CA LYS A 339 -8.71 -1.60 7.46
C LYS A 339 -9.42 -0.39 8.10
N VAL A 340 -10.28 -0.62 9.08
CA VAL A 340 -10.90 0.45 9.88
C VAL A 340 -10.05 0.76 11.11
N ALA A 341 -9.68 -0.27 11.89
CA ALA A 341 -9.06 -0.10 13.19
C ALA A 341 -7.62 0.44 13.10
N VAL A 342 -6.81 -0.09 12.17
CA VAL A 342 -5.37 0.21 12.13
C VAL A 342 -5.07 1.64 11.65
N PRO A 343 -5.65 2.16 10.55
CA PRO A 343 -5.43 3.55 10.16
C PRO A 343 -5.98 4.55 11.20
N ASP A 344 -7.10 4.25 11.87
CA ASP A 344 -7.64 5.09 12.94
C ASP A 344 -6.69 5.15 14.14
N MET A 345 -6.15 4.02 14.58
CA MET A 345 -5.10 3.94 15.60
C MET A 345 -3.86 4.74 15.20
N ALA A 346 -3.35 4.52 13.98
CA ALA A 346 -2.12 5.19 13.53
C ALA A 346 -2.28 6.71 13.48
N ILE A 347 -3.43 7.23 13.03
CA ILE A 347 -3.77 8.66 13.06
C ILE A 347 -3.70 9.20 14.49
N LYS A 348 -4.31 8.52 15.46
CA LYS A 348 -4.33 8.96 16.88
C LYS A 348 -2.91 9.01 17.46
N VAL A 349 -2.10 8.00 17.20
CA VAL A 349 -0.71 7.95 17.70
C VAL A 349 0.14 9.06 17.08
N VAL A 350 0.04 9.26 15.76
CA VAL A 350 0.76 10.34 15.07
C VAL A 350 0.29 11.72 15.54
N ASP A 351 -1.01 11.94 15.74
CA ASP A 351 -1.58 13.18 16.24
C ASP A 351 -1.06 13.52 17.65
N ARG A 352 -1.05 12.55 18.58
CA ARG A 352 -0.45 12.70 19.91
C ARG A 352 1.05 13.06 19.82
N SER A 353 1.77 12.45 18.88
CA SER A 353 3.18 12.78 18.64
C SER A 353 3.36 14.20 18.13
N ILE A 354 2.53 14.66 17.17
CA ILE A 354 2.50 16.06 16.72
C ILE A 354 2.26 16.99 17.90
N GLN A 355 1.24 16.73 18.71
CA GLN A 355 0.87 17.55 19.85
C GLN A 355 2.01 17.63 20.88
N ALA A 356 2.72 16.53 21.17
CA ALA A 356 3.86 16.49 22.07
C ALA A 356 5.08 17.29 21.55
N HIS A 357 5.23 17.43 20.22
CA HIS A 357 6.24 18.28 19.61
C HIS A 357 5.84 19.77 19.56
N GLY A 358 4.57 20.09 19.78
CA GLY A 358 4.03 21.44 19.63
C GLY A 358 4.01 21.87 18.16
N ALA A 359 4.11 23.17 17.88
CA ALA A 359 4.11 23.68 16.50
C ALA A 359 5.21 23.08 15.61
N ALA A 360 6.33 22.67 16.20
CA ALA A 360 7.41 21.99 15.47
C ALA A 360 6.94 20.66 14.83
N GLY A 361 5.99 19.94 15.44
CA GLY A 361 5.41 18.71 14.87
C GLY A 361 4.60 18.93 13.59
N LEU A 362 4.26 20.19 13.26
CA LEU A 362 3.60 20.56 12.01
C LEU A 362 4.59 20.99 10.92
N SER A 363 5.87 21.22 11.28
CA SER A 363 6.90 21.66 10.36
C SER A 363 7.57 20.50 9.65
N ALA A 364 8.35 20.81 8.61
CA ALA A 364 9.19 19.84 7.91
C ALA A 364 10.43 19.40 8.72
N ASP A 365 10.72 20.06 9.87
CA ASP A 365 11.84 19.68 10.74
C ASP A 365 11.65 18.30 11.41
N PHE A 366 10.40 17.80 11.42
CA PHE A 366 10.03 16.51 11.98
C PHE A 366 9.11 15.76 11.02
N PRO A 367 9.14 14.42 10.99
CA PRO A 367 8.43 13.64 9.96
C PRO A 367 6.92 13.50 10.22
N MET A 368 6.41 13.92 11.40
CA MET A 368 5.05 13.59 11.85
C MET A 368 3.95 14.14 10.95
N ALA A 369 4.10 15.36 10.40
CA ALA A 369 3.08 15.93 9.50
C ALA A 369 2.95 15.08 8.20
N LYS A 370 4.07 14.63 7.65
CA LYS A 370 4.10 13.71 6.49
C LYS A 370 3.55 12.34 6.85
N MET A 371 3.91 11.80 8.03
CA MET A 371 3.34 10.55 8.55
C MET A 371 1.81 10.66 8.72
N TYR A 372 1.31 11.77 9.24
CA TYR A 372 -0.13 12.02 9.39
C TYR A 372 -0.85 12.02 8.03
N SER A 373 -0.28 12.70 7.06
CA SER A 373 -0.78 12.71 5.67
C SER A 373 -0.91 11.27 5.12
N TYR A 374 0.14 10.48 5.26
CA TYR A 374 0.17 9.08 4.78
C TYR A 374 -0.89 8.21 5.49
N VAL A 375 -0.92 8.16 6.83
CA VAL A 375 -1.86 7.29 7.54
C VAL A 375 -3.30 7.74 7.37
N ARG A 376 -3.56 9.06 7.17
CA ARG A 376 -4.89 9.59 6.91
C ARG A 376 -5.42 9.14 5.53
N MET A 377 -4.57 9.08 4.53
CA MET A 377 -4.90 8.58 3.19
C MET A 377 -5.34 7.11 3.24
N LEU A 378 -4.74 6.28 4.10
CA LEU A 378 -5.07 4.86 4.23
C LEU A 378 -6.52 4.58 4.62
N ARG A 379 -7.26 5.57 5.14
CA ARG A 379 -8.71 5.44 5.38
C ARG A 379 -9.54 5.45 4.09
N PHE A 380 -8.94 5.77 2.95
CA PHE A 380 -9.57 5.74 1.62
C PHE A 380 -8.97 4.67 0.71
N ALA A 381 -7.65 4.49 0.75
CA ALA A 381 -6.95 3.52 -0.08
C ALA A 381 -7.51 2.11 0.13
N ASP A 382 -7.69 1.36 -0.95
CA ASP A 382 -8.25 0.00 -0.97
C ASP A 382 -9.65 -0.14 -0.34
N GLY A 383 -10.42 0.93 -0.37
CA GLY A 383 -11.78 1.05 0.14
C GLY A 383 -11.88 1.91 1.39
N PRO A 384 -12.85 2.85 1.43
CA PRO A 384 -13.06 3.71 2.59
C PRO A 384 -13.64 2.95 3.78
N ASP A 385 -13.44 3.50 4.98
CA ASP A 385 -13.90 2.94 6.26
C ASP A 385 -15.37 2.50 6.22
N GLU A 386 -16.23 3.30 5.57
CA GLU A 386 -17.68 3.07 5.49
C GLU A 386 -18.01 1.78 4.74
N VAL A 387 -17.28 1.46 3.66
CA VAL A 387 -17.45 0.22 2.90
C VAL A 387 -17.04 -0.99 3.74
N HIS A 388 -15.95 -0.86 4.50
CA HIS A 388 -15.50 -1.91 5.41
C HIS A 388 -16.47 -2.13 6.57
N ARG A 389 -16.94 -1.05 7.22
CA ARG A 389 -17.98 -1.11 8.27
C ARG A 389 -19.27 -1.72 7.75
N MET A 390 -19.73 -1.33 6.57
CA MET A 390 -20.90 -1.94 5.92
C MET A 390 -20.70 -3.44 5.69
N THR A 391 -19.51 -3.86 5.27
CA THR A 391 -19.19 -5.28 5.05
C THR A 391 -19.28 -6.10 6.34
N ILE A 392 -18.73 -5.56 7.43
CA ILE A 392 -18.79 -6.19 8.77
C ILE A 392 -20.24 -6.28 9.24
N ALA A 393 -20.96 -5.14 9.25
CA ALA A 393 -22.33 -5.08 9.75
C ALA A 393 -23.28 -6.01 9.01
N ARG A 394 -23.21 -6.06 7.67
CA ARG A 394 -24.05 -6.98 6.86
C ARG A 394 -23.80 -8.44 7.18
N ARG A 395 -22.56 -8.83 7.50
CA ARG A 395 -22.25 -10.22 7.84
C ARG A 395 -22.67 -10.56 9.27
N GLU A 396 -22.54 -9.62 10.19
CA GLU A 396 -23.01 -9.77 11.55
C GLU A 396 -24.54 -9.95 11.58
N LEU A 397 -25.28 -9.08 10.89
CA LEU A 397 -26.74 -9.14 10.83
C LEU A 397 -27.26 -10.44 10.22
N ARG A 398 -26.60 -11.00 9.22
CA ARG A 398 -27.00 -12.27 8.57
C ARG A 398 -27.06 -13.46 9.53
N GLN A 399 -26.33 -13.42 10.62
CA GLN A 399 -26.37 -14.50 11.63
C GLN A 399 -27.71 -14.57 12.36
N TYR A 400 -28.54 -13.52 12.24
CA TYR A 400 -29.82 -13.34 12.93
C TYR A 400 -31.02 -13.27 11.97
N GLU A 401 -30.79 -13.40 10.63
CA GLU A 401 -31.88 -13.32 9.63
C GLU A 401 -32.81 -14.53 9.65
N ASP A 402 -32.35 -15.71 10.18
CA ASP A 402 -33.10 -16.96 10.25
C ASP A 402 -33.45 -17.32 11.70
N ALA A 403 -33.28 -16.41 12.69
CA ALA A 403 -33.65 -16.58 14.08
C ALA A 403 -34.95 -15.83 14.39
#